data_6d378068c1865db6b1b3a37a624fb7f1
#
_entry.id   6d378068c1865db6b1b3a37a624fb7f1
#
_cell.length_a   1.000
_cell.length_b   1.000
_cell.length_c   1.000
_cell.angle_alpha   90.00
_cell.angle_beta   90.00
_cell.angle_gamma   90.00
#
_symmetry.space_group_name_H-M   'P 1'
#
loop_
_entity.id
_entity.type
_entity.pdbx_description
1 polymer ?
#
loop_
_entity_poly.entity_id
_entity_poly.type
_entity_poly.pdbx_seq_one_letter_code
_entity_poly.pdbx_strand_id
1 'polypeptide(L)'
;MKTEAEADRRAFVTLRFAGDDLDPNEISAVLPVAPTRAHRKGEEFFAGPHAGKLRGRTGIWFLATDRLVPSDHLDDHFAFVEKLLYPKAGDDGGIRKLREILERTHSRAHFTCFWSGESGEPIPRWLSV
;
A
#
# COMPACT_ATOMS: atom_id res chain seq x y z
N MET A 1 18.22 0.94 24.11
CA MET A 1 17.07 1.83 24.33
C MET A 1 17.12 2.98 23.36
N LYS A 2 16.02 3.30 22.68
CA LYS A 2 15.96 4.39 21.73
C LYS A 2 15.97 5.74 22.47
N THR A 3 16.66 6.73 21.90
CA THR A 3 16.57 8.11 22.36
C THR A 3 15.21 8.68 22.00
N GLU A 4 14.81 9.81 22.61
CA GLU A 4 13.56 10.47 22.25
C GLU A 4 13.49 10.83 20.76
N ALA A 5 14.60 11.28 20.19
CA ALA A 5 14.67 11.61 18.76
C ALA A 5 14.46 10.36 17.88
N GLU A 6 14.98 9.22 18.30
CA GLU A 6 14.78 7.95 17.59
C GLU A 6 13.35 7.43 17.75
N ALA A 7 12.76 7.59 18.95
CA ALA A 7 11.39 7.17 19.21
C ALA A 7 10.38 7.95 18.37
N ASP A 8 10.69 9.23 18.05
CA ASP A 8 9.81 10.09 17.27
C ASP A 8 9.97 9.89 15.76
N ARG A 9 10.97 9.12 15.33
CA ARG A 9 11.16 8.82 13.92
C ARG A 9 10.20 7.74 13.48
N ARG A 10 9.43 8.07 12.47
CA ARG A 10 8.54 7.12 11.81
C ARG A 10 8.64 7.31 10.31
N ALA A 11 8.63 6.19 9.62
CA ALA A 11 8.53 6.20 8.17
C ALA A 11 7.70 5.01 7.74
N PHE A 12 6.78 5.22 6.82
CA PHE A 12 6.06 4.15 6.16
C PHE A 12 5.44 4.66 4.87
N VAL A 13 5.05 3.73 4.02
CA VAL A 13 4.32 4.05 2.80
C VAL A 13 3.02 3.27 2.78
N THR A 14 2.05 3.78 2.05
CA THR A 14 0.80 3.07 1.81
C THR A 14 0.55 2.96 0.33
N LEU A 15 -0.01 1.82 -0.07
CA LEU A 15 -0.45 1.57 -1.44
C LEU A 15 -1.93 1.22 -1.37
N ARG A 16 -2.76 1.98 -2.08
CA ARG A 16 -4.21 1.82 -2.04
C ARG A 16 -4.78 1.73 -3.44
N PHE A 17 -5.56 0.71 -3.68
CA PHE A 17 -6.37 0.59 -4.89
C PHE A 17 -7.83 0.66 -4.49
N ALA A 18 -8.62 1.48 -5.16
CA ALA A 18 -10.01 1.67 -4.81
C ALA A 18 -10.90 1.91 -6.03
N GLY A 19 -12.07 1.31 -6.01
CA GLY A 19 -13.06 1.46 -7.06
C GLY A 19 -14.29 0.61 -6.75
N ASP A 20 -15.46 1.04 -7.25
CA ASP A 20 -16.72 0.36 -6.95
C ASP A 20 -16.77 -1.07 -7.49
N ASP A 21 -16.12 -1.32 -8.61
CA ASP A 21 -16.12 -2.65 -9.24
C ASP A 21 -14.86 -3.46 -8.91
N LEU A 22 -14.02 -2.94 -8.02
CA LEU A 22 -12.78 -3.62 -7.66
C LEU A 22 -13.04 -4.83 -6.78
N ASP A 23 -12.52 -5.99 -7.20
CA ASP A 23 -12.39 -7.17 -6.36
C ASP A 23 -10.96 -7.20 -5.83
N PRO A 24 -10.75 -6.98 -4.51
CA PRO A 24 -9.40 -6.96 -3.96
C PRO A 24 -8.65 -8.27 -4.12
N ASN A 25 -9.35 -9.39 -4.31
CA ASN A 25 -8.70 -10.67 -4.55
C ASN A 25 -7.91 -10.68 -5.86
N GLU A 26 -8.33 -9.89 -6.85
CA GLU A 26 -7.57 -9.76 -8.10
C GLU A 26 -6.22 -9.10 -7.87
N ILE A 27 -6.17 -8.10 -6.99
CA ILE A 27 -4.92 -7.45 -6.62
C ILE A 27 -4.01 -8.44 -5.87
N SER A 28 -4.58 -9.19 -4.92
CA SER A 28 -3.83 -10.19 -4.15
C SER A 28 -3.29 -11.32 -5.03
N ALA A 29 -3.92 -11.59 -6.16
CA ALA A 29 -3.42 -12.58 -7.11
C ALA A 29 -2.17 -12.09 -7.86
N VAL A 30 -1.98 -10.78 -7.95
CA VAL A 30 -0.81 -10.19 -8.63
C VAL A 30 0.31 -9.88 -7.64
N LEU A 31 -0.02 -9.31 -6.50
CA LEU A 31 0.97 -8.89 -5.49
C LEU A 31 1.12 -9.96 -4.41
N PRO A 32 2.32 -10.53 -4.24
CA PRO A 32 2.55 -11.62 -3.29
C PRO A 32 2.66 -11.15 -1.84
N VAL A 33 1.65 -10.44 -1.37
CA VAL A 33 1.60 -9.90 -0.01
C VAL A 33 0.15 -9.81 0.44
N ALA A 34 -0.10 -10.09 1.71
CA ALA A 34 -1.43 -9.90 2.29
C ALA A 34 -1.68 -8.41 2.50
N PRO A 35 -2.83 -7.88 2.10
CA PRO A 35 -3.14 -6.48 2.35
C PRO A 35 -3.37 -6.22 3.84
N THR A 36 -3.15 -4.99 4.27
CA THR A 36 -3.48 -4.55 5.62
C THR A 36 -4.99 -4.57 5.81
N ARG A 37 -5.72 -4.19 4.77
CA ARG A 37 -7.18 -4.22 4.76
C ARG A 37 -7.67 -4.37 3.32
N ALA A 38 -8.74 -5.14 3.15
CA ALA A 38 -9.36 -5.30 1.84
C ALA A 38 -10.85 -5.62 2.01
N HIS A 39 -11.68 -5.05 1.15
CA HIS A 39 -13.10 -5.38 1.08
C HIS A 39 -13.67 -4.97 -0.28
N ARG A 40 -14.78 -5.57 -0.65
CA ARG A 40 -15.56 -5.17 -1.82
C ARG A 40 -16.59 -4.12 -1.41
N LYS A 41 -17.10 -3.39 -2.39
CA LYS A 41 -18.24 -2.48 -2.17
C LYS A 41 -19.42 -3.26 -1.58
N GLY A 42 -19.99 -2.74 -0.48
CA GLY A 42 -21.13 -3.35 0.19
C GLY A 42 -20.78 -4.44 1.18
N GLU A 43 -19.55 -4.90 1.23
CA GLU A 43 -19.09 -5.92 2.15
C GLU A 43 -18.97 -5.35 3.57
N GLU A 44 -19.36 -6.10 4.59
CA GLU A 44 -19.23 -5.67 5.98
C GLU A 44 -17.81 -5.90 6.49
N PHE A 45 -17.30 -4.97 7.27
CA PHE A 45 -15.99 -5.07 7.91
C PHE A 45 -15.99 -4.35 9.25
N PHE A 46 -15.01 -4.68 10.11
CA PHE A 46 -14.81 -3.98 11.37
C PHE A 46 -13.76 -2.89 11.19
N ALA A 47 -14.14 -1.64 11.50
CA ALA A 47 -13.24 -0.50 11.37
C ALA A 47 -12.44 -0.21 12.65
N GLY A 48 -12.49 -1.14 13.62
CA GLY A 48 -11.80 -1.04 14.90
C GLY A 48 -12.72 -1.44 16.03
N PRO A 49 -12.17 -1.62 17.26
CA PRO A 49 -12.96 -2.16 18.39
C PRO A 49 -14.14 -1.30 18.81
N HIS A 50 -14.09 0.00 18.55
CA HIS A 50 -15.15 0.93 18.96
C HIS A 50 -16.08 1.35 17.84
N ALA A 51 -15.71 1.09 16.59
CA ALA A 51 -16.51 1.53 15.44
C ALA A 51 -17.58 0.52 15.01
N GLY A 52 -17.49 -0.74 15.48
CA GLY A 52 -18.42 -1.79 15.11
C GLY A 52 -18.31 -2.20 13.65
N LYS A 53 -19.37 -2.79 13.12
CA LYS A 53 -19.44 -3.20 11.73
C LYS A 53 -19.76 -2.01 10.84
N LEU A 54 -18.99 -1.85 9.78
CA LEU A 54 -19.23 -0.88 8.73
C LEU A 54 -19.42 -1.58 7.41
N ARG A 55 -20.08 -0.93 6.48
CA ARG A 55 -20.24 -1.43 5.13
C ARG A 55 -19.33 -0.66 4.19
N GLY A 56 -18.57 -1.36 3.36
CA GLY A 56 -17.65 -0.75 2.40
C GLY A 56 -18.40 0.13 1.40
N ARG A 57 -17.99 1.39 1.27
CA ARG A 57 -18.55 2.31 0.28
C ARG A 57 -18.04 2.04 -1.12
N THR A 58 -16.86 1.45 -1.21
CA THR A 58 -16.23 1.09 -2.47
C THR A 58 -15.34 -0.12 -2.23
N GLY A 59 -14.87 -0.78 -3.29
CA GLY A 59 -13.88 -1.84 -3.17
C GLY A 59 -12.52 -1.24 -2.82
N ILE A 60 -11.80 -1.84 -1.89
CA ILE A 60 -10.49 -1.35 -1.45
C ILE A 60 -9.53 -2.52 -1.26
N TRP A 61 -8.29 -2.32 -1.73
CA TRP A 61 -7.12 -3.10 -1.34
C TRP A 61 -6.09 -2.10 -0.80
N PHE A 62 -5.71 -2.24 0.45
CA PHE A 62 -4.87 -1.27 1.15
C PHE A 62 -3.70 -1.98 1.83
N LEU A 63 -2.51 -1.48 1.60
CA LEU A 63 -1.28 -1.96 2.20
C LEU A 63 -0.55 -0.82 2.88
N ALA A 64 -0.21 -1.01 4.16
CA ALA A 64 0.67 -0.10 4.90
C ALA A 64 1.91 -0.89 5.32
N THR A 65 3.09 -0.32 5.10
CA THR A 65 4.35 -1.02 5.34
C THR A 65 4.86 -0.91 6.77
N ASP A 66 4.22 -0.16 7.63
CA ASP A 66 4.69 0.12 8.98
C ASP A 66 4.94 -1.11 9.83
N ARG A 67 4.16 -2.18 9.62
CA ARG A 67 4.34 -3.44 10.36
C ARG A 67 5.10 -4.50 9.58
N LEU A 68 5.34 -4.28 8.30
CA LEU A 68 6.03 -5.24 7.44
C LEU A 68 7.52 -4.96 7.34
N VAL A 69 7.89 -3.69 7.44
CA VAL A 69 9.28 -3.26 7.32
C VAL A 69 9.69 -2.61 8.63
N PRO A 70 10.51 -3.31 9.46
CA PRO A 70 10.92 -2.78 10.76
C PRO A 70 12.06 -1.76 10.62
N SER A 71 11.77 -0.61 10.01
CA SER A 71 12.75 0.43 9.73
C SER A 71 12.13 1.81 9.91
N ASP A 72 12.94 2.74 10.38
CA ASP A 72 12.58 4.15 10.50
C ASP A 72 12.99 4.95 9.24
N HIS A 73 13.61 4.27 8.26
CA HIS A 73 14.07 4.91 7.04
C HIS A 73 13.08 4.69 5.91
N LEU A 74 12.66 5.78 5.30
CA LEU A 74 11.69 5.74 4.21
C LEU A 74 12.19 4.92 3.02
N ASP A 75 13.51 4.94 2.75
CA ASP A 75 14.15 4.14 1.70
C ASP A 75 13.80 2.66 1.78
N ASP A 76 13.81 2.11 2.99
CA ASP A 76 13.55 0.68 3.19
C ASP A 76 12.10 0.34 2.84
N HIS A 77 11.18 1.26 3.13
CA HIS A 77 9.77 1.10 2.78
C HIS A 77 9.55 1.21 1.27
N PHE A 78 10.23 2.16 0.61
CA PHE A 78 10.21 2.25 -0.85
C PHE A 78 10.76 0.99 -1.50
N ALA A 79 11.89 0.48 -1.00
CA ALA A 79 12.51 -0.72 -1.54
C ALA A 79 11.57 -1.93 -1.44
N PHE A 80 10.84 -2.04 -0.35
CA PHE A 80 9.85 -3.10 -0.16
C PHE A 80 8.76 -3.06 -1.24
N VAL A 81 8.17 -1.88 -1.47
CA VAL A 81 7.13 -1.73 -2.48
C VAL A 81 7.68 -1.93 -3.89
N GLU A 82 8.89 -1.43 -4.16
CA GLU A 82 9.53 -1.64 -5.45
C GLU A 82 9.68 -3.13 -5.79
N LYS A 83 10.08 -3.94 -4.82
CA LYS A 83 10.19 -5.39 -5.01
C LYS A 83 8.85 -6.06 -5.25
N LEU A 84 7.78 -5.54 -4.64
CA LEU A 84 6.43 -6.05 -4.89
C LEU A 84 6.00 -5.78 -6.33
N LEU A 85 6.26 -4.58 -6.82
CA LEU A 85 5.81 -4.15 -8.14
C LEU A 85 6.74 -4.66 -9.25
N TYR A 86 8.02 -4.77 -8.96
CA TYR A 86 9.06 -5.16 -9.91
C TYR A 86 9.96 -6.22 -9.29
N PRO A 87 9.47 -7.47 -9.14
CA PRO A 87 10.27 -8.52 -8.47
C PRO A 87 11.53 -8.90 -9.22
N LYS A 88 11.59 -8.63 -10.52
CA LYS A 88 12.77 -8.85 -11.33
C LYS A 88 13.06 -7.59 -12.15
N ALA A 89 14.34 -7.24 -12.26
CA ALA A 89 14.76 -6.11 -13.08
C ALA A 89 14.28 -6.27 -14.53
N GLY A 90 13.58 -5.27 -15.03
CA GLY A 90 13.07 -5.30 -16.40
C GLY A 90 11.74 -6.04 -16.58
N ASP A 91 11.23 -6.68 -15.54
CA ASP A 91 9.95 -7.38 -15.61
C ASP A 91 8.84 -6.48 -15.06
N ASP A 92 7.98 -6.00 -15.95
CA ASP A 92 6.84 -5.16 -15.64
C ASP A 92 5.50 -5.92 -15.68
N GLY A 93 5.54 -7.25 -15.72
CA GLY A 93 4.34 -8.07 -15.84
C GLY A 93 3.31 -7.83 -14.74
N GLY A 94 3.77 -7.65 -13.50
CA GLY A 94 2.88 -7.34 -12.38
C GLY A 94 2.20 -5.98 -12.54
N ILE A 95 2.96 -4.95 -12.89
CA ILE A 95 2.43 -3.60 -13.13
C ILE A 95 1.42 -3.62 -14.27
N ARG A 96 1.72 -4.34 -15.33
CA ARG A 96 0.82 -4.44 -16.49
C ARG A 96 -0.52 -5.06 -16.10
N LYS A 97 -0.48 -6.13 -15.33
CA LYS A 97 -1.70 -6.79 -14.83
C LYS A 97 -2.50 -5.88 -13.92
N LEU A 98 -1.82 -5.15 -13.04
CA LEU A 98 -2.49 -4.17 -12.17
C LEU A 98 -3.18 -3.08 -12.98
N ARG A 99 -2.53 -2.54 -14.00
CA ARG A 99 -3.13 -1.54 -14.88
C ARG A 99 -4.37 -2.07 -15.58
N GLU A 100 -4.33 -3.31 -16.06
CA GLU A 100 -5.48 -3.95 -16.71
C GLU A 100 -6.67 -4.05 -15.74
N ILE A 101 -6.41 -4.47 -14.51
CA ILE A 101 -7.45 -4.56 -13.47
C ILE A 101 -8.04 -3.17 -13.19
N LEU A 102 -7.18 -2.17 -12.99
CA LEU A 102 -7.63 -0.82 -12.67
C LEU A 102 -8.44 -0.20 -13.80
N GLU A 103 -8.01 -0.38 -15.04
CA GLU A 103 -8.73 0.14 -16.21
C GLU A 103 -10.10 -0.54 -16.37
N ARG A 104 -10.13 -1.87 -16.25
CA ARG A 104 -11.37 -2.64 -16.41
C ARG A 104 -12.40 -2.32 -15.32
N THR A 105 -11.93 -2.07 -14.10
CA THR A 105 -12.81 -1.81 -12.95
C THR A 105 -12.99 -0.32 -12.65
N HIS A 106 -12.42 0.56 -13.49
CA HIS A 106 -12.43 2.00 -13.29
C HIS A 106 -11.94 2.41 -11.91
N SER A 107 -10.92 1.70 -11.43
CA SER A 107 -10.34 1.91 -10.11
C SER A 107 -9.11 2.81 -10.17
N ARG A 108 -8.72 3.35 -9.03
CA ARG A 108 -7.58 4.24 -8.91
C ARG A 108 -6.56 3.70 -7.92
N ALA A 109 -5.29 3.99 -8.20
CA ALA A 109 -4.19 3.68 -7.32
C ALA A 109 -3.72 4.96 -6.64
N HIS A 110 -3.45 4.87 -5.34
CA HIS A 110 -2.89 5.97 -4.54
C HIS A 110 -1.66 5.45 -3.81
N PHE A 111 -0.61 6.22 -3.86
CA PHE A 111 0.61 5.94 -3.12
C PHE A 111 0.87 7.11 -2.17
N THR A 112 1.02 6.81 -0.89
CA THR A 112 1.23 7.83 0.13
C THR A 112 2.49 7.52 0.91
N CYS A 113 3.29 8.54 1.19
CA CYS A 113 4.48 8.43 2.02
C CYS A 113 4.27 9.22 3.30
N PHE A 114 4.65 8.62 4.40
CA PHE A 114 4.65 9.31 5.69
C PHE A 114 6.04 9.23 6.29
N TRP A 115 6.50 10.34 6.81
CA TRP A 115 7.71 10.37 7.62
C TRP A 115 7.60 11.46 8.68
N SER A 116 8.25 11.23 9.82
CA SER A 116 8.41 12.23 10.86
C SER A 116 9.85 12.21 11.32
N GLY A 117 10.35 13.35 11.80
CA GLY A 117 11.75 13.51 12.10
C GLY A 117 12.56 13.89 10.87
N GLU A 118 13.86 13.66 10.89
CA GLU A 118 14.72 13.95 9.74
C GLU A 118 14.78 12.76 8.80
N SER A 119 14.32 12.96 7.58
CA SER A 119 14.39 11.93 6.54
C SER A 119 15.24 12.48 5.41
N GLY A 120 15.54 13.33 4.90
CA GLY A 120 16.41 13.79 3.83
C GLY A 120 16.52 12.86 2.62
N GLU A 121 15.72 11.83 2.54
CA GLU A 121 15.77 10.87 1.45
C GLU A 121 14.96 11.33 0.25
N PRO A 122 15.53 11.26 -0.96
CA PRO A 122 14.79 11.68 -2.15
C PRO A 122 13.71 10.66 -2.54
N ILE A 123 12.68 11.16 -3.19
CA ILE A 123 11.65 10.29 -3.74
C ILE A 123 12.24 9.47 -4.88
N PRO A 124 12.08 8.14 -4.88
CA PRO A 124 12.61 7.29 -5.95
C PRO A 124 12.01 7.64 -7.32
N ARG A 125 12.82 7.49 -8.36
CA ARG A 125 12.39 7.80 -9.72
C ARG A 125 11.23 6.93 -10.20
N TRP A 126 11.12 5.69 -9.71
CA TRP A 126 10.03 4.81 -10.12
C TRP A 126 8.65 5.26 -9.64
N LEU A 127 8.60 6.21 -8.68
CA LEU A 127 7.37 6.87 -8.27
C LEU A 127 7.00 8.03 -9.19
N SER A 128 7.94 8.52 -9.98
CA SER A 128 7.68 9.57 -10.97
C SER A 128 6.99 8.96 -12.17
N VAL A 129 5.85 9.44 -12.50
CA VAL A 129 5.10 8.94 -13.64
C VAL A 129 5.33 9.81 -14.86
#